data_82039fe8438ba8014cec1b279a456699
#
_entry.id   82039fe8438ba8014cec1b279a456699
#
_cell.length_a   1.000
_cell.length_b   1.000
_cell.length_c   1.000
_cell.angle_alpha   90.00
_cell.angle_beta   90.00
_cell.angle_gamma   90.00
#
_symmetry.space_group_name_H-M   'P 1'
#
loop_
_entity.id
_entity.type
_entity.pdbx_description
1 polymer ?
#
loop_
_entity_poly.entity_id
_entity_poly.type
_entity_poly.pdbx_seq_one_letter_code
_entity_poly.pdbx_strand_id
1 'polypeptide(L)'
;NMNQKLRNNSVLLNWVTSYRKYIDSKLFKIADDYFMKQQDYSYELGECWNYYFPYKVEYQEKRKAPDNPFVEFLRYSLYKPRDILTMLNEMVDATSGTQFKHSDFEGILSNYSTYLKGELKDYMLIYMDDSDYNNFSIFFDYFQGHRNFNYKFFEEKHLEYIKYLRELGRKIPPFMETASEALQLLYDTNIICYKIYETLPNGKRKNKMFWSYKERNYANMQPEVKKGGEYSFHMAYARAFRLF
;
A
#
# COMPACT_ATOMS: atom_id res chain seq x y z
N ASN A 1 8.37 25.73 -18.77
CA ASN A 1 8.60 24.78 -17.70
C ASN A 1 7.47 23.75 -17.70
N MET A 2 7.80 22.45 -17.92
CA MET A 2 6.82 21.36 -18.06
C MET A 2 5.93 21.24 -16.82
N ASN A 3 6.48 21.39 -15.63
CA ASN A 3 5.73 21.36 -14.37
C ASN A 3 4.65 22.45 -14.27
N GLN A 4 4.90 23.62 -14.86
CA GLN A 4 3.94 24.73 -14.85
C GLN A 4 2.78 24.49 -15.84
N LYS A 5 3.06 23.85 -16.99
CA LYS A 5 2.03 23.43 -17.94
C LYS A 5 1.15 22.31 -17.38
N LEU A 6 1.75 21.34 -16.68
CA LEU A 6 1.00 20.30 -15.99
C LEU A 6 0.11 20.89 -14.88
N ARG A 7 0.63 21.83 -14.10
CA ARG A 7 -0.14 22.51 -13.03
C ARG A 7 -1.38 23.22 -13.55
N ASN A 8 -1.29 23.82 -14.73
CA ASN A 8 -2.39 24.61 -15.31
C ASN A 8 -3.44 23.74 -16.04
N ASN A 9 -3.08 22.51 -16.46
CA ASN A 9 -3.89 21.67 -17.32
C ASN A 9 -4.28 20.31 -16.68
N SER A 10 -3.92 20.10 -15.42
CA SER A 10 -4.24 18.84 -14.71
C SER A 10 -4.65 19.10 -13.27
N VAL A 11 -5.48 18.19 -12.73
CA VAL A 11 -5.85 18.16 -11.31
C VAL A 11 -5.21 16.95 -10.67
N LEU A 12 -4.31 17.20 -9.71
CA LEU A 12 -3.74 16.12 -8.90
C LEU A 12 -4.75 15.74 -7.81
N LEU A 13 -5.38 14.59 -7.98
CA LEU A 13 -6.28 14.03 -6.97
C LEU A 13 -5.44 13.43 -5.83
N ASN A 14 -5.48 14.08 -4.67
CA ASN A 14 -4.81 13.59 -3.47
C ASN A 14 -5.84 13.03 -2.48
N TRP A 15 -5.80 11.71 -2.27
CA TRP A 15 -6.66 10.97 -1.33
C TRP A 15 -5.95 10.67 0.00
N VAL A 16 -4.69 11.06 0.13
CA VAL A 16 -3.88 10.75 1.31
C VAL A 16 -4.42 11.46 2.53
N THR A 17 -4.62 10.70 3.61
CA THR A 17 -5.01 11.21 4.91
C THR A 17 -4.14 10.61 6.01
N SER A 18 -4.14 11.23 7.18
CA SER A 18 -3.54 10.63 8.39
C SER A 18 -4.58 9.78 9.12
N TYR A 19 -4.14 8.75 9.81
CA TYR A 19 -5.03 7.91 10.61
C TYR A 19 -5.85 8.70 11.65
N ARG A 20 -5.31 9.81 12.18
CA ARG A 20 -6.02 10.64 13.16
C ARG A 20 -7.11 11.53 12.57
N LYS A 21 -7.01 11.83 11.28
CA LYS A 21 -7.95 12.69 10.55
C LYS A 21 -8.77 11.91 9.52
N TYR A 22 -8.92 10.59 9.72
CA TYR A 22 -9.59 9.73 8.76
C TYR A 22 -11.04 10.18 8.50
N ILE A 23 -11.75 10.60 9.54
CA ILE A 23 -13.16 11.01 9.47
C ILE A 23 -13.40 12.20 8.53
N ASP A 24 -12.44 13.13 8.46
CA ASP A 24 -12.51 14.28 7.56
C ASP A 24 -12.11 13.93 6.11
N SER A 25 -11.62 12.71 5.88
CA SER A 25 -11.08 12.32 4.58
C SER A 25 -12.19 12.02 3.57
N LYS A 26 -11.90 12.33 2.30
CA LYS A 26 -12.79 11.96 1.20
C LYS A 26 -12.97 10.44 1.09
N LEU A 27 -11.95 9.65 1.46
CA LEU A 27 -12.03 8.18 1.44
C LEU A 27 -13.03 7.66 2.48
N PHE A 28 -13.04 8.24 3.68
CA PHE A 28 -14.03 7.89 4.70
C PHE A 28 -15.44 8.24 4.26
N LYS A 29 -15.62 9.45 3.71
CA LYS A 29 -16.92 9.89 3.18
C LYS A 29 -17.44 8.93 2.10
N ILE A 30 -16.59 8.50 1.16
CA ILE A 30 -16.98 7.52 0.14
C ILE A 30 -17.40 6.19 0.77
N ALA A 31 -16.69 5.72 1.80
CA ALA A 31 -17.01 4.47 2.47
C ALA A 31 -18.31 4.54 3.29
N ASP A 32 -18.54 5.65 3.98
CA ASP A 32 -19.78 5.89 4.72
C ASP A 32 -20.98 6.07 3.77
N ASP A 33 -20.81 6.84 2.68
CA ASP A 33 -21.81 7.03 1.63
C ASP A 33 -22.16 5.72 0.91
N TYR A 34 -21.23 4.78 0.79
CA TYR A 34 -21.50 3.48 0.19
C TYR A 34 -22.63 2.74 0.94
N PHE A 35 -22.62 2.78 2.27
CA PHE A 35 -23.68 2.20 3.09
C PHE A 35 -24.91 3.11 3.20
N MET A 36 -24.71 4.42 3.33
CA MET A 36 -25.80 5.38 3.48
C MET A 36 -26.78 5.32 2.29
N LYS A 37 -26.28 5.16 1.06
CA LYS A 37 -27.11 5.07 -0.15
C LYS A 37 -27.99 3.80 -0.22
N GLN A 38 -27.76 2.84 0.66
CA GLN A 38 -28.55 1.61 0.77
C GLN A 38 -29.61 1.70 1.87
N GLN A 39 -29.71 2.88 2.55
CA GLN A 39 -30.66 3.11 3.62
C GLN A 39 -31.77 4.04 3.17
N ASP A 40 -32.93 3.91 3.79
CA ASP A 40 -34.08 4.78 3.53
C ASP A 40 -33.98 6.14 4.24
N TYR A 41 -32.99 6.34 5.08
CA TYR A 41 -32.81 7.53 5.91
C TYR A 41 -31.48 8.21 5.63
N SER A 42 -31.44 9.53 5.88
CA SER A 42 -30.18 10.29 5.90
C SER A 42 -29.56 10.21 7.29
N TYR A 43 -28.29 9.90 7.36
CA TYR A 43 -27.50 9.81 8.57
C TYR A 43 -26.41 10.87 8.61
N GLU A 44 -25.94 11.23 9.79
CA GLU A 44 -24.75 12.05 9.93
C GLU A 44 -23.49 11.26 9.54
N LEU A 45 -22.43 11.98 9.15
CA LEU A 45 -21.17 11.36 8.72
C LEU A 45 -20.62 10.45 9.79
N GLY A 46 -20.42 9.19 9.44
CA GLY A 46 -19.87 8.14 10.29
C GLY A 46 -20.90 7.30 11.03
N GLU A 47 -22.17 7.67 11.04
CA GLU A 47 -23.21 6.87 11.71
C GLU A 47 -23.43 5.55 11.01
N CYS A 48 -23.55 5.55 9.66
CA CYS A 48 -23.67 4.32 8.88
C CYS A 48 -22.44 3.43 9.06
N TRP A 49 -21.24 4.00 8.97
CA TRP A 49 -20.01 3.25 9.20
C TRP A 49 -20.00 2.59 10.58
N ASN A 50 -20.30 3.33 11.63
CA ASN A 50 -20.28 2.81 13.01
C ASN A 50 -21.38 1.75 13.25
N TYR A 51 -22.50 1.83 12.56
CA TYR A 51 -23.54 0.80 12.61
C TYR A 51 -23.06 -0.50 12.00
N TYR A 52 -22.44 -0.46 10.82
CA TYR A 52 -21.96 -1.67 10.15
C TYR A 52 -20.66 -2.20 10.71
N PHE A 53 -19.81 -1.35 11.32
CA PHE A 53 -18.52 -1.73 11.94
C PHE A 53 -18.50 -1.40 13.43
N PRO A 54 -19.27 -2.11 14.26
CA PRO A 54 -19.40 -1.79 15.69
C PRO A 54 -18.20 -2.22 16.52
N TYR A 55 -17.21 -2.90 15.93
CA TYR A 55 -16.02 -3.37 16.62
C TYR A 55 -14.92 -2.28 16.69
N LYS A 56 -14.04 -2.47 17.67
CA LYS A 56 -12.83 -1.67 17.82
C LYS A 56 -11.61 -2.51 17.48
N VAL A 57 -10.59 -1.87 16.95
CA VAL A 57 -9.32 -2.53 16.61
C VAL A 57 -8.31 -2.24 17.70
N GLU A 58 -7.90 -3.26 18.42
CA GLU A 58 -6.83 -3.15 19.41
C GLU A 58 -5.47 -3.04 18.72
N TYR A 59 -4.91 -1.85 18.75
CA TYR A 59 -3.53 -1.64 18.33
C TYR A 59 -2.60 -1.79 19.54
N GLN A 60 -1.60 -2.69 19.40
CA GLN A 60 -0.58 -2.83 20.43
C GLN A 60 -0.10 -1.46 20.92
N GLU A 61 -0.04 -1.27 22.21
CA GLU A 61 0.05 -0.05 23.05
C GLU A 61 0.91 1.12 22.58
N LYS A 62 1.80 0.93 21.61
CA LYS A 62 2.73 1.97 21.13
C LYS A 62 2.21 2.79 19.95
N ARG A 63 1.06 2.46 19.38
CA ARG A 63 0.52 3.16 18.21
C ARG A 63 -0.65 4.05 18.64
N LYS A 64 -0.43 5.35 18.63
CA LYS A 64 -1.47 6.38 18.81
C LYS A 64 -2.39 6.50 17.57
N ALA A 65 -2.82 5.39 17.00
CA ALA A 65 -3.81 5.36 15.96
C ALA A 65 -5.20 5.22 16.60
N PRO A 66 -6.24 5.82 16.01
CA PRO A 66 -7.62 5.57 16.41
C PRO A 66 -7.95 4.07 16.31
N ASP A 67 -8.79 3.58 17.20
CA ASP A 67 -9.27 2.20 17.26
C ASP A 67 -10.40 1.91 16.25
N ASN A 68 -10.68 2.85 15.37
CA ASN A 68 -11.72 2.71 14.36
C ASN A 68 -11.30 1.76 13.22
N PRO A 69 -12.18 0.82 12.82
CA PRO A 69 -11.93 -0.14 11.76
C PRO A 69 -11.46 0.48 10.44
N PHE A 70 -11.93 1.68 10.06
CA PHE A 70 -11.50 2.36 8.84
C PHE A 70 -9.99 2.56 8.74
N VAL A 71 -9.29 2.69 9.88
CA VAL A 71 -7.83 2.80 9.90
C VAL A 71 -7.15 1.54 9.36
N GLU A 72 -7.78 0.37 9.50
CA GLU A 72 -7.27 -0.86 8.91
C GLU A 72 -7.40 -0.84 7.39
N PHE A 73 -8.54 -0.39 6.86
CA PHE A 73 -8.70 -0.19 5.43
C PHE A 73 -7.61 0.74 4.88
N LEU A 74 -7.33 1.85 5.55
CA LEU A 74 -6.23 2.74 5.15
C LEU A 74 -4.85 2.09 5.18
N ARG A 75 -4.62 1.12 6.07
CA ARG A 75 -3.33 0.41 6.18
C ARG A 75 -3.08 -0.56 5.05
N TYR A 76 -4.15 -1.17 4.54
CA TYR A 76 -4.06 -2.13 3.44
C TYR A 76 -4.27 -1.51 2.07
N SER A 77 -4.87 -0.31 1.98
CA SER A 77 -5.06 0.42 0.74
C SER A 77 -3.83 1.21 0.30
N LEU A 78 -3.77 1.53 -0.98
CA LEU A 78 -2.86 2.54 -1.54
C LEU A 78 -3.51 3.94 -1.55
N TYR A 79 -4.47 4.18 -0.67
CA TYR A 79 -5.26 5.41 -0.56
C TYR A 79 -6.04 5.72 -1.85
N LYS A 80 -6.56 4.72 -2.52
CA LYS A 80 -7.44 4.85 -3.67
C LYS A 80 -8.87 4.52 -3.27
N PRO A 81 -9.90 5.25 -3.78
CA PRO A 81 -11.30 4.91 -3.54
C PRO A 81 -11.62 3.46 -3.91
N ARG A 82 -11.10 2.98 -5.05
CA ARG A 82 -11.30 1.61 -5.51
C ARG A 82 -10.80 0.56 -4.51
N ASP A 83 -9.66 0.80 -3.86
CA ASP A 83 -9.14 -0.13 -2.86
C ASP A 83 -10.12 -0.31 -1.69
N ILE A 84 -10.68 0.81 -1.21
CA ILE A 84 -11.68 0.80 -0.13
C ILE A 84 -12.93 0.05 -0.55
N LEU A 85 -13.49 0.37 -1.73
CA LEU A 85 -14.70 -0.25 -2.24
C LEU A 85 -14.50 -1.75 -2.53
N THR A 86 -13.33 -2.14 -3.03
CA THR A 86 -13.02 -3.57 -3.24
C THR A 86 -13.03 -4.33 -1.91
N MET A 87 -12.37 -3.81 -0.88
CA MET A 87 -12.41 -4.45 0.45
C MET A 87 -13.83 -4.51 1.03
N LEU A 88 -14.64 -3.46 0.84
CA LEU A 88 -16.02 -3.45 1.29
C LEU A 88 -16.87 -4.50 0.55
N ASN A 89 -16.74 -4.60 -0.77
CA ASN A 89 -17.46 -5.60 -1.56
C ASN A 89 -17.07 -7.03 -1.13
N GLU A 90 -15.79 -7.31 -0.98
CA GLU A 90 -15.31 -8.61 -0.49
C GLU A 90 -15.91 -8.95 0.89
N MET A 91 -16.04 -7.98 1.79
CA MET A 91 -16.66 -8.18 3.09
C MET A 91 -18.17 -8.44 2.99
N VAL A 92 -18.88 -7.70 2.13
CA VAL A 92 -20.32 -7.91 1.88
C VAL A 92 -20.55 -9.30 1.33
N ASP A 93 -19.76 -9.75 0.37
CA ASP A 93 -19.89 -11.06 -0.26
C ASP A 93 -19.56 -12.22 0.71
N ALA A 94 -18.65 -11.99 1.66
CA ALA A 94 -18.21 -13.00 2.63
C ALA A 94 -19.09 -13.08 3.88
N THR A 95 -19.93 -12.06 4.16
CA THR A 95 -20.68 -11.94 5.43
C THR A 95 -22.17 -12.14 5.20
N SER A 96 -22.77 -13.06 5.94
CA SER A 96 -24.24 -13.27 5.94
C SER A 96 -24.99 -12.42 6.98
N GLY A 97 -24.26 -11.71 7.83
CA GLY A 97 -24.83 -10.89 8.92
C GLY A 97 -25.12 -9.45 8.47
N THR A 98 -25.85 -8.72 9.33
CA THR A 98 -26.15 -7.30 9.13
C THR A 98 -25.02 -6.37 9.58
N GLN A 99 -24.06 -6.87 10.32
CA GLN A 99 -22.91 -6.11 10.83
C GLN A 99 -21.62 -6.92 10.64
N PHE A 100 -20.54 -6.24 10.38
CA PHE A 100 -19.22 -6.84 10.21
C PHE A 100 -18.48 -7.02 11.54
N LYS A 101 -17.62 -8.02 11.58
CA LYS A 101 -16.69 -8.32 12.68
C LYS A 101 -15.25 -8.12 12.20
N HIS A 102 -14.33 -7.99 13.14
CA HIS A 102 -12.89 -7.92 12.79
C HIS A 102 -12.42 -9.17 12.02
N SER A 103 -12.95 -10.35 12.37
CA SER A 103 -12.66 -11.60 11.66
C SER A 103 -13.07 -11.57 10.18
N ASP A 104 -14.14 -10.84 9.82
CA ASP A 104 -14.58 -10.71 8.44
C ASP A 104 -13.56 -9.89 7.64
N PHE A 105 -13.06 -8.79 8.23
CA PHE A 105 -11.98 -8.02 7.62
C PHE A 105 -10.70 -8.84 7.45
N GLU A 106 -10.30 -9.61 8.47
CA GLU A 106 -9.13 -10.49 8.37
C GLU A 106 -9.32 -11.56 7.28
N GLY A 107 -10.54 -12.09 7.16
CA GLY A 107 -10.92 -13.12 6.18
C GLY A 107 -10.74 -12.66 4.73
N ILE A 108 -11.09 -11.40 4.42
CA ILE A 108 -11.00 -10.90 3.04
C ILE A 108 -9.57 -10.49 2.63
N LEU A 109 -8.65 -10.36 3.55
CA LEU A 109 -7.31 -9.83 3.25
C LEU A 109 -6.53 -10.66 2.22
N SER A 110 -6.80 -11.97 2.13
CA SER A 110 -6.17 -12.83 1.13
C SER A 110 -6.66 -12.49 -0.28
N ASN A 111 -7.99 -12.37 -0.45
CA ASN A 111 -8.62 -12.04 -1.72
C ASN A 111 -8.19 -10.64 -2.16
N TYR A 112 -8.28 -9.66 -1.25
CA TYR A 112 -7.84 -8.29 -1.54
C TYR A 112 -6.36 -8.23 -1.94
N SER A 113 -5.48 -8.99 -1.27
CA SER A 113 -4.06 -9.02 -1.62
C SER A 113 -3.83 -9.63 -3.01
N THR A 114 -4.62 -10.65 -3.38
CA THR A 114 -4.60 -11.25 -4.72
C THR A 114 -5.07 -10.26 -5.78
N TYR A 115 -6.16 -9.53 -5.52
CA TYR A 115 -6.64 -8.45 -6.37
C TYR A 115 -5.54 -7.39 -6.59
N LEU A 116 -4.91 -6.91 -5.50
CA LEU A 116 -3.86 -5.91 -5.60
C LEU A 116 -2.62 -6.39 -6.38
N LYS A 117 -2.28 -7.69 -6.28
CA LYS A 117 -1.24 -8.32 -7.10
C LYS A 117 -1.63 -8.35 -8.58
N GLY A 118 -2.90 -8.57 -8.91
CA GLY A 118 -3.43 -8.47 -10.27
C GLY A 118 -3.31 -7.05 -10.83
N GLU A 119 -3.73 -6.05 -10.08
CA GLU A 119 -3.57 -4.62 -10.44
C GLU A 119 -2.10 -4.24 -10.68
N LEU A 120 -1.18 -4.79 -9.87
CA LEU A 120 0.25 -4.61 -10.09
C LEU A 120 0.69 -5.25 -11.41
N LYS A 121 0.25 -6.48 -11.70
CA LYS A 121 0.56 -7.14 -12.96
C LYS A 121 0.10 -6.31 -14.15
N ASP A 122 -1.16 -5.88 -14.15
CA ASP A 122 -1.73 -5.08 -15.25
C ASP A 122 -0.96 -3.77 -15.46
N TYR A 123 -0.53 -3.14 -14.36
CA TYR A 123 0.32 -1.95 -14.44
C TYR A 123 1.71 -2.26 -15.02
N MET A 124 2.33 -3.36 -14.60
CA MET A 124 3.68 -3.73 -15.05
C MET A 124 3.69 -4.16 -16.51
N LEU A 125 2.61 -4.77 -17.03
CA LEU A 125 2.47 -5.19 -18.44
C LEU A 125 2.45 -4.01 -19.42
N ILE A 126 2.36 -2.77 -18.96
CA ILE A 126 2.58 -1.56 -19.78
C ILE A 126 4.07 -1.42 -20.16
N TYR A 127 4.98 -1.95 -19.34
CA TYR A 127 6.43 -1.75 -19.46
C TYR A 127 7.21 -3.03 -19.77
N MET A 128 6.62 -4.20 -19.56
CA MET A 128 7.25 -5.49 -19.74
C MET A 128 6.25 -6.54 -20.21
N ASP A 129 6.72 -7.61 -20.83
CA ASP A 129 5.87 -8.74 -21.22
C ASP A 129 5.57 -9.70 -20.06
N ASP A 130 4.71 -10.70 -20.29
CA ASP A 130 4.35 -11.71 -19.28
C ASP A 130 5.55 -12.53 -18.79
N SER A 131 6.54 -12.81 -19.66
CA SER A 131 7.77 -13.53 -19.28
C SER A 131 8.62 -12.68 -18.34
N ASP A 132 8.78 -11.40 -18.67
CA ASP A 132 9.49 -10.43 -17.82
C ASP A 132 8.78 -10.26 -16.47
N TYR A 133 7.42 -10.16 -16.46
CA TYR A 133 6.65 -10.08 -15.22
C TYR A 133 6.80 -11.34 -14.35
N ASN A 134 6.80 -12.53 -14.96
CA ASN A 134 7.04 -13.77 -14.24
C ASN A 134 8.43 -13.78 -13.58
N ASN A 135 9.47 -13.35 -14.31
CA ASN A 135 10.80 -13.20 -13.76
C ASN A 135 10.84 -12.14 -12.64
N PHE A 136 10.18 -10.98 -12.82
CA PHE A 136 10.02 -9.97 -11.77
C PHE A 136 9.37 -10.54 -10.51
N SER A 137 8.34 -11.37 -10.65
CA SER A 137 7.63 -11.97 -9.51
C SER A 137 8.52 -12.89 -8.66
N ILE A 138 9.48 -13.59 -9.28
CA ILE A 138 10.45 -14.46 -8.58
C ILE A 138 11.33 -13.66 -7.61
N PHE A 139 11.57 -12.38 -7.88
CA PHE A 139 12.37 -11.53 -6.99
C PHE A 139 11.86 -11.51 -5.56
N PHE A 140 10.57 -11.59 -5.35
CA PHE A 140 9.96 -11.56 -4.02
C PHE A 140 10.24 -12.82 -3.19
N ASP A 141 10.56 -13.94 -3.82
CA ASP A 141 10.89 -15.18 -3.11
C ASP A 141 12.16 -15.04 -2.26
N TYR A 142 13.05 -14.12 -2.64
CA TYR A 142 14.27 -13.81 -1.89
C TYR A 142 14.03 -13.01 -0.61
N PHE A 143 12.81 -12.53 -0.38
CA PHE A 143 12.42 -11.73 0.77
C PHE A 143 11.46 -12.45 1.73
N GLN A 144 11.21 -13.74 1.54
CA GLN A 144 10.34 -14.52 2.44
C GLN A 144 10.81 -14.39 3.89
N GLY A 145 9.88 -14.07 4.81
CA GLY A 145 10.19 -13.80 6.21
C GLY A 145 10.78 -12.40 6.49
N HIS A 146 11.00 -11.57 5.48
CA HIS A 146 11.70 -10.29 5.58
C HIS A 146 10.86 -9.10 5.10
N ARG A 147 9.74 -8.82 5.78
CA ARG A 147 8.93 -7.64 5.44
C ARG A 147 9.68 -6.31 5.59
N ASN A 148 10.66 -6.25 6.50
CA ASN A 148 11.49 -5.07 6.75
C ASN A 148 12.95 -5.42 6.43
N PHE A 149 13.64 -4.53 5.75
CA PHE A 149 15.02 -4.76 5.32
C PHE A 149 15.79 -3.43 5.19
N ASN A 150 17.11 -3.49 5.11
CA ASN A 150 17.96 -2.36 4.81
C ASN A 150 18.53 -2.46 3.38
N TYR A 151 19.21 -1.41 2.91
CA TYR A 151 19.74 -1.37 1.54
C TYR A 151 20.76 -2.49 1.27
N LYS A 152 21.63 -2.80 2.23
CA LYS A 152 22.63 -3.85 2.08
C LYS A 152 21.99 -5.22 1.84
N PHE A 153 21.00 -5.58 2.66
CA PHE A 153 20.24 -6.81 2.47
C PHE A 153 19.52 -6.84 1.11
N PHE A 154 18.91 -5.72 0.70
CA PHE A 154 18.27 -5.62 -0.60
C PHE A 154 19.27 -5.88 -1.74
N GLU A 155 20.44 -5.26 -1.69
CA GLU A 155 21.49 -5.39 -2.69
C GLU A 155 22.04 -6.84 -2.77
N GLU A 156 22.22 -7.49 -1.62
CA GLU A 156 22.59 -8.91 -1.55
C GLU A 156 21.53 -9.79 -2.23
N LYS A 157 20.25 -9.60 -1.91
CA LYS A 157 19.14 -10.37 -2.50
C LYS A 157 18.95 -10.09 -3.99
N HIS A 158 19.14 -8.86 -4.41
CA HIS A 158 19.13 -8.53 -5.83
C HIS A 158 20.28 -9.25 -6.58
N LEU A 159 21.48 -9.30 -6.03
CA LEU A 159 22.60 -10.00 -6.64
C LEU A 159 22.32 -11.51 -6.78
N GLU A 160 21.78 -12.15 -5.74
CA GLU A 160 21.36 -13.55 -5.76
C GLU A 160 20.32 -13.80 -6.87
N TYR A 161 19.32 -12.94 -6.99
CA TYR A 161 18.30 -13.01 -8.01
C TYR A 161 18.83 -12.85 -9.44
N ILE A 162 19.71 -11.87 -9.70
CA ILE A 162 20.34 -11.66 -11.00
C ILE A 162 21.20 -12.87 -11.40
N LYS A 163 21.94 -13.43 -10.44
CA LYS A 163 22.74 -14.65 -10.64
C LYS A 163 21.84 -15.81 -11.06
N TYR A 164 20.73 -16.03 -10.34
CA TYR A 164 19.76 -17.09 -10.66
C TYR A 164 19.18 -16.95 -12.06
N LEU A 165 18.76 -15.76 -12.47
CA LEU A 165 18.22 -15.54 -13.82
C LEU A 165 19.27 -15.86 -14.90
N ARG A 166 20.53 -15.45 -14.70
CA ARG A 166 21.62 -15.71 -15.64
C ARG A 166 21.95 -17.20 -15.74
N GLU A 167 21.97 -17.91 -14.61
CA GLU A 167 22.21 -19.37 -14.60
C GLU A 167 21.14 -20.15 -15.37
N LEU A 168 19.90 -19.66 -15.37
CA LEU A 168 18.79 -20.24 -16.13
C LEU A 168 18.67 -19.71 -17.58
N GLY A 169 19.57 -18.82 -18.01
CA GLY A 169 19.47 -18.16 -19.32
C GLY A 169 18.21 -17.29 -19.47
N ARG A 170 17.64 -16.81 -18.37
CA ARG A 170 16.45 -15.96 -18.37
C ARG A 170 16.81 -14.49 -18.54
N LYS A 171 15.93 -13.74 -19.20
CA LYS A 171 16.07 -12.30 -19.36
C LYS A 171 15.86 -11.59 -18.03
N ILE A 172 16.70 -10.59 -17.75
CA ILE A 172 16.47 -9.67 -16.63
C ILE A 172 15.33 -8.72 -17.03
N PRO A 173 14.28 -8.58 -16.20
CA PRO A 173 13.17 -7.69 -16.50
C PRO A 173 13.61 -6.22 -16.59
N PRO A 174 12.91 -5.37 -17.36
CA PRO A 174 13.15 -3.94 -17.38
C PRO A 174 13.16 -3.33 -15.97
N PHE A 175 14.05 -2.39 -15.74
CA PHE A 175 14.23 -1.70 -14.44
C PHE A 175 14.71 -2.59 -13.28
N MET A 176 15.18 -3.82 -13.60
CA MET A 176 15.73 -4.75 -12.61
C MET A 176 17.22 -5.03 -12.84
N GLU A 177 17.89 -4.30 -13.74
CA GLU A 177 19.30 -4.51 -14.10
C GLU A 177 20.24 -4.19 -12.94
N THR A 178 19.92 -3.18 -12.16
CA THR A 178 20.68 -2.78 -10.97
C THR A 178 19.81 -2.76 -9.72
N ALA A 179 20.42 -2.98 -8.55
CA ALA A 179 19.71 -2.88 -7.27
C ALA A 179 19.08 -1.50 -7.06
N SER A 180 19.69 -0.45 -7.61
CA SER A 180 19.16 0.91 -7.51
C SER A 180 17.87 1.09 -8.32
N GLU A 181 17.84 0.61 -9.55
CA GLU A 181 16.65 0.67 -10.42
C GLU A 181 15.53 -0.21 -9.86
N ALA A 182 15.86 -1.43 -9.43
CA ALA A 182 14.90 -2.33 -8.79
C ALA A 182 14.28 -1.69 -7.52
N LEU A 183 15.08 -1.06 -6.67
CA LEU A 183 14.58 -0.37 -5.49
C LEU A 183 13.65 0.80 -5.84
N GLN A 184 14.02 1.59 -6.86
CA GLN A 184 13.20 2.69 -7.36
C GLN A 184 11.88 2.18 -7.94
N LEU A 185 11.90 1.12 -8.75
CA LEU A 185 10.71 0.48 -9.30
C LEU A 185 9.73 0.04 -8.20
N LEU A 186 10.23 -0.65 -7.16
CA LEU A 186 9.40 -1.07 -6.04
C LEU A 186 8.82 0.12 -5.26
N TYR A 187 9.56 1.21 -5.18
CA TYR A 187 9.09 2.44 -4.55
C TYR A 187 8.03 3.16 -5.39
N ASP A 188 8.25 3.30 -6.70
CA ASP A 188 7.32 3.96 -7.63
C ASP A 188 5.98 3.25 -7.71
N THR A 189 6.00 1.91 -7.63
CA THR A 189 4.81 1.05 -7.60
C THR A 189 4.17 0.93 -6.22
N ASN A 190 4.73 1.61 -5.21
CA ASN A 190 4.27 1.58 -3.81
C ASN A 190 4.29 0.19 -3.17
N ILE A 191 5.11 -0.72 -3.70
CA ILE A 191 5.35 -2.02 -3.08
C ILE A 191 6.14 -1.84 -1.79
N ILE A 192 7.07 -0.86 -1.77
CA ILE A 192 7.86 -0.51 -0.59
C ILE A 192 7.73 0.96 -0.21
N CYS A 193 8.02 1.25 1.05
CA CYS A 193 8.36 2.59 1.55
C CYS A 193 9.78 2.59 2.10
N TYR A 194 10.38 3.78 2.20
CA TYR A 194 11.58 3.95 3.02
C TYR A 194 11.23 4.60 4.37
N LYS A 195 12.09 4.37 5.37
CA LYS A 195 11.92 4.85 6.74
C LYS A 195 13.06 5.77 7.11
N ILE A 196 12.72 6.89 7.75
CA ILE A 196 13.67 7.79 8.39
C ILE A 196 13.38 7.80 9.89
N TYR A 197 14.43 7.72 10.68
CA TYR A 197 14.34 7.82 12.14
C TYR A 197 14.69 9.24 12.57
N GLU A 198 13.75 9.91 13.19
CA GLU A 198 13.92 11.21 13.84
C GLU A 198 14.10 11.00 15.34
N THR A 199 15.13 11.58 15.93
CA THR A 199 15.28 11.61 17.39
C THR A 199 14.48 12.80 17.92
N LEU A 200 13.47 12.54 18.74
CA LEU A 200 12.67 13.58 19.39
C LEU A 200 13.47 14.25 20.51
N PRO A 201 13.08 15.47 20.96
CA PRO A 201 13.76 16.17 22.04
C PRO A 201 13.88 15.38 23.36
N ASN A 202 12.99 14.41 23.57
CA ASN A 202 13.00 13.50 24.73
C ASN A 202 13.88 12.24 24.55
N GLY A 203 14.74 12.21 23.52
CA GLY A 203 15.61 11.09 23.19
C GLY A 203 14.93 9.88 22.54
N LYS A 204 13.60 9.87 22.41
CA LYS A 204 12.87 8.77 21.75
C LYS A 204 13.05 8.84 20.24
N ARG A 205 13.29 7.69 19.61
CA ARG A 205 13.30 7.56 18.15
C ARG A 205 11.87 7.40 17.63
N LYS A 206 11.51 8.20 16.63
CA LYS A 206 10.27 8.08 15.88
C LYS A 206 10.60 7.74 14.44
N ASN A 207 10.00 6.66 13.92
CA ASN A 207 10.10 6.37 12.49
C ASN A 207 9.04 7.16 11.71
N LYS A 208 9.42 7.63 10.55
CA LYS A 208 8.54 8.24 9.56
C LYS A 208 8.65 7.45 8.27
N MET A 209 7.51 7.00 7.76
CA MET A 209 7.43 6.19 6.54
C MET A 209 7.09 7.08 5.36
N PHE A 210 7.86 6.96 4.31
CA PHE A 210 7.74 7.73 3.08
C PHE A 210 7.33 6.78 1.94
N TRP A 211 6.17 7.04 1.36
CA TRP A 211 5.58 6.32 0.25
C TRP A 211 5.60 7.19 -0.99
N SER A 212 5.85 6.64 -2.16
CA SER A 212 5.87 7.40 -3.42
C SER A 212 4.57 8.19 -3.62
N TYR A 213 3.40 7.59 -3.38
CA TYR A 213 2.11 8.30 -3.51
C TYR A 213 1.92 9.45 -2.50
N LYS A 214 2.63 9.46 -1.36
CA LYS A 214 2.58 10.55 -0.36
C LYS A 214 3.54 11.69 -0.70
N GLU A 215 4.65 11.39 -1.35
CA GLU A 215 5.66 12.37 -1.73
C GLU A 215 5.36 13.01 -3.09
N ARG A 216 4.57 12.32 -3.92
CA ARG A 216 4.20 12.82 -5.24
C ARG A 216 3.30 14.05 -5.14
N ASN A 217 3.75 15.14 -5.75
CA ASN A 217 3.03 16.40 -5.85
C ASN A 217 3.51 17.19 -7.07
N TYR A 218 2.94 18.37 -7.32
CA TYR A 218 3.32 19.19 -8.50
C TYR A 218 4.79 19.64 -8.52
N ALA A 219 5.43 19.73 -7.37
CA ALA A 219 6.85 20.06 -7.29
C ALA A 219 7.75 18.82 -7.38
N ASN A 220 7.21 17.64 -7.07
CA ASN A 220 7.92 16.37 -7.08
C ASN A 220 7.03 15.29 -7.73
N MET A 221 7.02 15.25 -9.06
CA MET A 221 6.19 14.30 -9.82
C MET A 221 6.78 12.87 -9.82
N GLN A 222 8.08 12.75 -9.64
CA GLN A 222 8.82 11.49 -9.60
C GLN A 222 9.72 11.47 -8.34
N PRO A 223 9.15 11.13 -7.18
CA PRO A 223 9.91 11.07 -5.95
C PRO A 223 10.94 9.95 -6.00
N GLU A 224 12.17 10.26 -5.60
CA GLU A 224 13.27 9.29 -5.54
C GLU A 224 13.32 8.58 -4.19
N VAL A 225 13.52 7.26 -4.23
CA VAL A 225 13.76 6.49 -3.03
C VAL A 225 15.12 6.83 -2.41
N LYS A 226 15.15 7.08 -1.11
CA LYS A 226 16.42 7.33 -0.41
C LYS A 226 17.19 6.03 -0.19
N LYS A 227 18.43 5.99 -0.69
CA LYS A 227 19.36 4.88 -0.45
C LYS A 227 19.94 4.95 0.96
N GLY A 228 20.37 3.81 1.50
CA GLY A 228 21.03 3.72 2.80
C GLY A 228 20.09 3.74 4.01
N GLY A 229 18.77 3.71 3.80
CA GLY A 229 17.77 3.64 4.85
C GLY A 229 17.26 2.22 5.15
N GLU A 230 16.24 2.16 5.95
CA GLU A 230 15.39 0.97 6.13
C GLU A 230 14.15 1.08 5.24
N TYR A 231 13.68 -0.07 4.78
CA TYR A 231 12.52 -0.20 3.91
C TYR A 231 11.49 -1.15 4.53
N SER A 232 10.26 -1.04 4.08
CA SER A 232 9.19 -1.95 4.48
C SER A 232 8.28 -2.23 3.29
N PHE A 233 7.97 -3.48 3.06
CA PHE A 233 6.92 -3.84 2.14
C PHE A 233 5.55 -3.37 2.64
N HIS A 234 4.70 -2.95 1.72
CA HIS A 234 3.30 -2.63 2.01
C HIS A 234 2.56 -3.89 2.51
N MET A 235 1.66 -3.73 3.49
CA MET A 235 1.03 -4.87 4.16
C MET A 235 0.30 -5.80 3.19
N ALA A 236 -0.45 -5.26 2.24
CA ALA A 236 -1.18 -6.07 1.28
C ALA A 236 -0.24 -6.79 0.31
N TYR A 237 0.82 -6.14 -0.19
CA TYR A 237 1.83 -6.79 -1.03
C TYR A 237 2.66 -7.82 -0.25
N ALA A 238 3.00 -7.53 1.01
CA ALA A 238 3.70 -8.50 1.85
C ALA A 238 2.89 -9.79 2.02
N ARG A 239 1.56 -9.70 2.14
CA ARG A 239 0.67 -10.85 2.16
C ARG A 239 0.63 -11.55 0.80
N ALA A 240 0.44 -10.79 -0.30
CA ALA A 240 0.34 -11.32 -1.66
C ALA A 240 1.60 -12.10 -2.10
N PHE A 241 2.76 -11.69 -1.65
CA PHE A 241 4.07 -12.30 -1.95
C PHE A 241 4.63 -13.16 -0.79
N ARG A 242 3.85 -13.39 0.27
CA ARG A 242 4.23 -14.26 1.41
C ARG A 242 5.52 -13.82 2.11
N LEU A 243 5.67 -12.51 2.38
CA LEU A 243 6.87 -11.89 2.95
C LEU A 243 6.84 -11.77 4.50
N PHE A 244 5.99 -12.53 5.18
CA PHE A 244 5.89 -12.57 6.65
C PHE A 244 6.67 -13.75 7.22
#